data_027aff5e0412d3923f9df0dbc7f39b54
#
_entry.id   027aff5e0412d3923f9df0dbc7f39b54
#
_cell.length_a   1.000
_cell.length_b   1.000
_cell.length_c   1.000
_cell.angle_alpha   90.00
_cell.angle_beta   90.00
_cell.angle_gamma   90.00
#
_symmetry.space_group_name_H-M   'P 1'
#
loop_
_entity.id
_entity.type
_entity.pdbx_description
1 polymer ?
#
loop_
_entity_poly.entity_id
_entity_poly.type
_entity_poly.pdbx_seq_one_letter_code
_entity_poly.pdbx_strand_id
1 'polypeptide(L)'
;MMSKKCVKCGHTLPDDASFCPHCTTVQTEKREIKTPRRWKRAALTVIGILILIAVIGVAVSMYHRPKAYEGGAQIDYVDKDKTYKVLLTFSEGDGVTGHAQGERTDTLAEGLDSALPCQLYVLDQDTGKLAWEEFSKEVESCRVDTKPADGSRKMEYIEPMYNESFPNAAYTSDIYFTSESGTNDIVWTVKMKNSDTISLSTRLTIEKLPAVTYHAEDTSMETTEELQELLDSIDKEVSSGTPVYLYLPAVTYDGDITFGDHTWGIHGCTNGDAETTFTGTVSLKGLNGNYADISGIRFEGSSGTGLDAYCFASASECSFEGWDIAVYSHSGGWVNTTDSTFTDNKIGLKFDTTMSYGSSPNYLNNTFTGNGTAVCIDNLPGNEVIDFAGSTFYGNDTDIENKAGHTIDTAKATFE
;
A
#
# COMPACT_ATOMS: atom_id res chain seq x y z
N MET A 1 27.96 -73.33 63.31
CA MET A 1 28.01 -71.84 63.08
C MET A 1 28.47 -71.62 61.64
N MET A 2 27.68 -70.86 60.91
CA MET A 2 28.10 -70.49 59.53
C MET A 2 29.19 -69.43 59.61
N SER A 3 30.19 -69.48 58.74
CA SER A 3 31.28 -68.56 58.70
C SER A 3 31.54 -68.09 57.27
N LYS A 4 31.84 -66.82 57.11
CA LYS A 4 32.20 -66.22 55.82
C LYS A 4 33.68 -65.86 55.77
N LYS A 5 34.24 -65.76 54.60
CA LYS A 5 35.62 -65.28 54.39
C LYS A 5 35.70 -63.81 54.09
N CYS A 6 36.65 -63.10 54.67
CA CYS A 6 36.91 -61.70 54.39
C CYS A 6 37.17 -61.49 52.90
N VAL A 7 36.50 -60.55 52.24
CA VAL A 7 36.61 -60.26 50.79
C VAL A 7 38.01 -59.73 50.40
N LYS A 8 38.85 -59.26 51.38
CA LYS A 8 40.15 -58.69 51.10
C LYS A 8 41.32 -59.67 51.51
N CYS A 9 41.31 -60.24 52.71
CA CYS A 9 42.43 -61.00 53.23
C CYS A 9 42.13 -62.50 53.39
N GLY A 10 40.88 -62.97 53.09
CA GLY A 10 40.54 -64.38 53.18
C GLY A 10 40.35 -64.94 54.60
N HIS A 11 40.54 -64.11 55.65
CA HIS A 11 40.36 -64.57 57.05
C HIS A 11 38.90 -64.99 57.31
N THR A 12 38.73 -66.08 58.08
CA THR A 12 37.42 -66.63 58.41
C THR A 12 36.76 -65.75 59.46
N LEU A 13 35.57 -65.27 59.14
CA LEU A 13 34.76 -64.39 59.98
C LEU A 13 33.41 -65.05 60.35
N PRO A 14 32.82 -64.71 61.48
CA PRO A 14 31.39 -64.96 61.69
C PRO A 14 30.54 -64.43 60.57
N ASP A 15 29.44 -65.08 60.28
CA ASP A 15 28.58 -64.74 59.11
C ASP A 15 28.00 -63.32 59.19
N ASP A 16 27.79 -62.84 60.41
CA ASP A 16 27.24 -61.53 60.73
C ASP A 16 28.27 -60.40 60.86
N ALA A 17 29.61 -60.71 60.69
CA ALA A 17 30.63 -59.71 60.85
C ALA A 17 30.51 -58.59 59.80
N SER A 18 30.31 -57.36 60.26
CA SER A 18 30.25 -56.19 59.40
C SER A 18 31.60 -55.63 58.92
N PHE A 19 32.69 -56.03 59.60
CA PHE A 19 34.07 -55.72 59.25
C PHE A 19 35.03 -56.86 59.62
N CYS A 20 36.20 -56.90 59.00
CA CYS A 20 37.26 -57.87 59.32
C CYS A 20 38.19 -57.30 60.36
N PRO A 21 38.30 -57.90 61.54
CA PRO A 21 39.21 -57.41 62.59
C PRO A 21 40.75 -57.55 62.23
N HIS A 22 41.07 -58.40 61.27
CA HIS A 22 42.41 -58.61 60.82
C HIS A 22 42.96 -57.58 59.83
N CYS A 23 42.08 -57.04 58.93
CA CYS A 23 42.47 -56.10 57.92
C CYS A 23 41.55 -54.86 57.84
N THR A 24 40.65 -54.68 58.82
CA THR A 24 39.71 -53.53 58.97
C THR A 24 38.77 -53.27 57.80
N THR A 25 38.74 -54.18 56.84
CA THR A 25 37.90 -54.01 55.66
C THR A 25 36.39 -54.32 55.99
N VAL A 26 35.53 -53.40 55.65
CA VAL A 26 34.07 -53.55 55.77
C VAL A 26 33.59 -54.65 54.82
N GLN A 27 32.74 -55.53 55.33
CA GLN A 27 32.15 -56.66 54.58
C GLN A 27 30.78 -56.29 54.09
N THR A 28 30.73 -55.70 52.89
CA THR A 28 29.45 -55.36 52.27
C THR A 28 28.83 -56.56 51.57
N GLU A 29 27.65 -56.98 51.96
CA GLU A 29 26.87 -57.93 51.18
C GLU A 29 26.52 -57.28 49.83
N LYS A 30 27.02 -57.85 48.73
CA LYS A 30 26.47 -57.51 47.39
C LYS A 30 25.04 -58.07 47.33
N ARG A 31 24.05 -57.17 47.62
CA ARG A 31 22.69 -57.45 47.23
C ARG A 31 22.61 -57.43 45.72
N GLU A 32 22.50 -58.55 45.05
CA GLU A 32 22.07 -58.62 43.65
C GLU A 32 20.60 -58.17 43.60
N ILE A 33 20.39 -56.94 43.08
CA ILE A 33 19.08 -56.44 42.77
C ILE A 33 18.61 -57.22 41.54
N LYS A 34 17.90 -58.30 41.76
CA LYS A 34 17.18 -58.99 40.68
C LYS A 34 16.03 -58.09 40.24
N THR A 35 16.25 -57.31 39.14
CA THR A 35 15.19 -56.55 38.48
C THR A 35 14.08 -57.50 38.08
N PRO A 36 12.81 -57.29 38.54
CA PRO A 36 11.73 -58.20 38.28
C PRO A 36 11.49 -58.24 36.74
N ARG A 37 11.34 -59.45 36.23
CA ARG A 37 11.14 -59.72 34.78
C ARG A 37 9.97 -58.98 34.16
N ARG A 38 9.10 -58.39 34.97
CA ARG A 38 7.98 -57.50 34.59
C ARG A 38 8.48 -56.11 34.08
N TRP A 39 9.53 -55.53 34.67
CA TRP A 39 10.07 -54.22 34.23
C TRP A 39 10.73 -54.29 32.87
N LYS A 40 11.39 -55.41 32.55
CA LYS A 40 11.99 -55.58 31.21
C LYS A 40 10.90 -55.67 30.12
N ARG A 41 9.76 -56.29 30.41
CA ARG A 41 8.62 -56.31 29.46
C ARG A 41 7.96 -54.96 29.34
N ALA A 42 7.77 -54.20 30.45
CA ALA A 42 7.23 -52.84 30.41
C ALA A 42 8.16 -51.87 29.66
N ALA A 43 9.48 -51.94 29.90
CA ALA A 43 10.46 -51.11 29.16
C ALA A 43 10.46 -51.40 27.64
N LEU A 44 10.38 -52.69 27.25
CA LEU A 44 10.28 -53.06 25.83
C LEU A 44 8.98 -52.59 25.18
N THR A 45 7.85 -52.59 25.95
CA THR A 45 6.59 -52.06 25.43
C THR A 45 6.65 -50.54 25.23
N VAL A 46 7.23 -49.80 26.18
CA VAL A 46 7.41 -48.34 26.06
C VAL A 46 8.32 -47.98 24.89
N ILE A 47 9.42 -48.69 24.73
CA ILE A 47 10.33 -48.51 23.58
C ILE A 47 9.61 -48.81 22.26
N GLY A 48 8.80 -49.89 22.22
CA GLY A 48 8.00 -50.22 21.03
C GLY A 48 6.99 -49.13 20.67
N ILE A 49 6.31 -48.52 21.66
CA ILE A 49 5.39 -47.40 21.46
C ILE A 49 6.11 -46.19 20.97
N LEU A 50 7.27 -45.84 21.51
CA LEU A 50 8.08 -44.69 21.07
C LEU A 50 8.59 -44.87 19.64
N ILE A 51 9.02 -46.09 19.29
CA ILE A 51 9.42 -46.43 17.92
C ILE A 51 8.20 -46.30 16.97
N LEU A 52 7.04 -46.78 17.38
CA LEU A 52 5.81 -46.67 16.58
C LEU A 52 5.40 -45.20 16.36
N ILE A 53 5.45 -44.39 17.43
CA ILE A 53 5.22 -42.93 17.32
C ILE A 53 6.24 -42.27 16.40
N ALA A 54 7.52 -42.61 16.51
CA ALA A 54 8.56 -42.09 15.64
C ALA A 54 8.35 -42.52 14.18
N VAL A 55 7.99 -43.78 13.93
CA VAL A 55 7.68 -44.28 12.58
C VAL A 55 6.43 -43.62 12.00
N ILE A 56 5.38 -43.42 12.80
CA ILE A 56 4.17 -42.72 12.41
C ILE A 56 4.54 -41.23 12.12
N GLY A 57 5.34 -40.60 13.00
CA GLY A 57 5.81 -39.20 12.78
C GLY A 57 6.62 -39.06 11.50
N VAL A 58 7.53 -40.00 11.22
CA VAL A 58 8.29 -40.01 9.96
C VAL A 58 7.40 -40.31 8.76
N ALA A 59 6.44 -41.24 8.88
CA ALA A 59 5.50 -41.55 7.82
C ALA A 59 4.56 -40.37 7.52
N VAL A 60 4.07 -39.68 8.54
CA VAL A 60 3.28 -38.44 8.38
C VAL A 60 4.14 -37.33 7.77
N SER A 61 5.38 -37.16 8.22
CA SER A 61 6.34 -36.20 7.63
C SER A 61 6.72 -36.53 6.17
N MET A 62 6.76 -37.81 5.80
CA MET A 62 7.00 -38.22 4.43
C MET A 62 5.77 -38.07 3.52
N TYR A 63 4.55 -38.12 4.09
CA TYR A 63 3.31 -37.99 3.33
C TYR A 63 2.99 -36.53 2.97
N HIS A 64 3.53 -35.56 3.72
CA HIS A 64 3.41 -34.12 3.46
C HIS A 64 4.81 -33.49 3.28
N ARG A 65 5.50 -33.88 2.20
CA ARG A 65 6.63 -33.03 1.77
C ARG A 65 6.04 -31.74 1.19
N PRO A 66 6.43 -30.56 1.71
CA PRO A 66 6.04 -29.30 1.13
C PRO A 66 6.38 -29.29 -0.36
N LYS A 67 5.43 -28.87 -1.18
CA LYS A 67 5.62 -28.68 -2.61
C LYS A 67 5.84 -27.21 -2.91
N ALA A 68 6.76 -26.93 -3.80
CA ALA A 68 6.92 -25.62 -4.41
C ALA A 68 6.24 -25.66 -5.79
N TYR A 69 5.33 -24.74 -6.00
CA TYR A 69 4.66 -24.47 -7.27
C TYR A 69 5.23 -23.16 -7.80
N GLU A 70 5.93 -23.21 -8.91
CA GLU A 70 6.55 -22.03 -9.54
C GLU A 70 5.98 -21.86 -10.94
N GLY A 71 5.52 -20.65 -11.27
CA GLY A 71 4.92 -20.31 -12.54
C GLY A 71 5.15 -18.87 -12.96
N GLY A 72 4.73 -18.56 -14.19
CA GLY A 72 4.56 -17.17 -14.63
C GLY A 72 3.35 -16.52 -13.97
N ALA A 73 2.56 -15.77 -14.74
CA ALA A 73 1.36 -15.11 -14.21
C ALA A 73 0.22 -16.09 -13.87
N GLN A 74 0.37 -17.37 -14.10
CA GLN A 74 -0.65 -18.40 -13.83
C GLN A 74 -0.01 -19.72 -13.43
N ILE A 75 -0.69 -20.44 -12.51
CA ILE A 75 -0.32 -21.80 -12.13
C ILE A 75 -1.56 -22.60 -11.70
N ASP A 76 -1.50 -23.92 -11.83
CA ASP A 76 -2.46 -24.85 -11.26
C ASP A 76 -1.94 -25.35 -9.90
N TYR A 77 -2.69 -25.09 -8.84
CA TYR A 77 -2.40 -25.54 -7.49
C TYR A 77 -3.36 -26.65 -7.09
N VAL A 78 -2.81 -27.74 -6.57
CA VAL A 78 -3.60 -28.90 -6.15
C VAL A 78 -3.58 -28.99 -4.62
N ASP A 79 -4.75 -28.83 -3.99
CA ASP A 79 -4.97 -29.09 -2.57
C ASP A 79 -5.98 -30.23 -2.39
N LYS A 80 -5.52 -31.34 -1.83
CA LYS A 80 -6.31 -32.56 -1.64
C LYS A 80 -6.87 -33.09 -2.97
N ASP A 81 -8.17 -32.95 -3.18
CA ASP A 81 -8.93 -33.39 -4.34
C ASP A 81 -9.38 -32.23 -5.25
N LYS A 82 -8.97 -31.01 -4.94
CA LYS A 82 -9.29 -29.80 -5.72
C LYS A 82 -8.10 -29.25 -6.45
N THR A 83 -8.33 -28.78 -7.66
CA THR A 83 -7.35 -28.02 -8.41
C THR A 83 -7.83 -26.59 -8.57
N TYR A 84 -6.99 -25.66 -8.17
CA TYR A 84 -7.22 -24.23 -8.30
C TYR A 84 -6.34 -23.66 -9.41
N LYS A 85 -6.93 -22.87 -10.28
CA LYS A 85 -6.21 -21.99 -11.17
C LYS A 85 -5.93 -20.70 -10.43
N VAL A 86 -4.67 -20.44 -10.12
CA VAL A 86 -4.20 -19.21 -9.45
C VAL A 86 -3.53 -18.35 -10.48
N LEU A 87 -3.92 -17.08 -10.57
CA LEU A 87 -3.42 -16.18 -11.61
C LEU A 87 -3.26 -14.74 -11.12
N LEU A 88 -2.35 -14.02 -11.79
CA LEU A 88 -2.11 -12.59 -11.61
C LEU A 88 -2.65 -11.81 -12.80
N THR A 89 -3.24 -10.66 -12.52
CA THR A 89 -3.69 -9.70 -13.52
C THR A 89 -3.69 -8.27 -12.96
N PHE A 90 -3.76 -7.29 -13.84
CA PHE A 90 -3.98 -5.88 -13.54
C PHE A 90 -5.39 -5.41 -13.95
N SER A 91 -6.27 -6.33 -14.32
CA SER A 91 -7.62 -6.07 -14.78
C SER A 91 -8.60 -7.02 -14.10
N GLU A 92 -9.63 -6.47 -13.43
CA GLU A 92 -10.67 -7.28 -12.78
C GLU A 92 -11.42 -8.17 -13.78
N GLY A 93 -11.76 -7.63 -14.96
CA GLY A 93 -12.46 -8.38 -16.00
C GLY A 93 -11.68 -9.62 -16.46
N ASP A 94 -10.37 -9.49 -16.63
CA ASP A 94 -9.48 -10.59 -16.98
C ASP A 94 -9.38 -11.60 -15.83
N GLY A 95 -9.28 -11.12 -14.59
CA GLY A 95 -9.22 -11.96 -13.40
C GLY A 95 -10.46 -12.84 -13.24
N VAL A 96 -11.63 -12.26 -13.34
CA VAL A 96 -12.92 -12.96 -13.23
C VAL A 96 -13.10 -13.98 -14.36
N THR A 97 -12.63 -13.67 -15.57
CA THR A 97 -12.69 -14.59 -16.74
C THR A 97 -11.54 -15.60 -16.79
N GLY A 98 -10.59 -15.51 -15.85
CA GLY A 98 -9.49 -16.46 -15.71
C GLY A 98 -8.34 -16.22 -16.70
N HIS A 99 -8.15 -14.99 -17.17
CA HIS A 99 -7.04 -14.60 -18.04
C HIS A 99 -5.91 -13.99 -17.23
N ALA A 100 -4.76 -14.62 -17.26
CA ALA A 100 -3.56 -14.12 -16.60
C ALA A 100 -2.83 -13.11 -17.48
N GLN A 101 -2.23 -12.08 -16.85
CA GLN A 101 -1.38 -11.11 -17.52
C GLN A 101 0.08 -11.31 -17.10
N GLY A 102 0.89 -11.87 -18.00
CA GLY A 102 2.33 -12.10 -17.76
C GLY A 102 3.17 -10.84 -17.91
N GLU A 103 2.70 -9.90 -18.72
CA GLU A 103 3.37 -8.61 -18.97
C GLU A 103 2.31 -7.53 -19.15
N ARG A 104 2.61 -6.34 -18.62
CA ARG A 104 1.86 -5.12 -18.86
C ARG A 104 2.81 -3.98 -19.13
N THR A 105 2.49 -3.16 -20.10
CA THR A 105 3.11 -1.85 -20.31
C THR A 105 2.08 -0.78 -19.95
N ASP A 106 2.52 0.19 -19.16
CA ASP A 106 1.75 1.38 -18.84
C ASP A 106 2.60 2.63 -19.09
N THR A 107 1.96 3.76 -19.26
CA THR A 107 2.64 5.03 -19.47
C THR A 107 2.47 5.92 -18.25
N LEU A 108 3.55 6.57 -17.85
CA LEU A 108 3.55 7.51 -16.74
C LEU A 108 4.09 8.86 -17.20
N ALA A 109 3.37 9.90 -16.84
CA ALA A 109 3.83 11.26 -17.08
C ALA A 109 5.15 11.53 -16.34
N GLU A 110 6.06 12.25 -16.97
CA GLU A 110 7.33 12.64 -16.35
C GLU A 110 7.05 13.49 -15.10
N GLY A 111 7.74 13.16 -13.99
CA GLY A 111 7.56 13.88 -12.72
C GLY A 111 6.44 13.34 -11.83
N LEU A 112 5.59 12.42 -12.30
CA LEU A 112 4.54 11.82 -11.49
C LEU A 112 4.96 10.46 -10.93
N ASP A 113 4.46 10.17 -9.74
CA ASP A 113 4.46 8.84 -9.14
C ASP A 113 3.05 8.26 -9.27
N SER A 114 2.93 6.97 -9.43
CA SER A 114 1.64 6.30 -9.53
C SER A 114 1.65 4.91 -8.90
N ALA A 115 0.47 4.34 -8.74
CA ALA A 115 0.30 2.98 -8.28
C ALA A 115 -0.66 2.24 -9.22
N LEU A 116 -0.34 0.99 -9.51
CA LEU A 116 -1.19 0.10 -10.29
C LEU A 116 -1.55 -1.12 -9.46
N PRO A 117 -2.85 -1.41 -9.25
CA PRO A 117 -3.26 -2.59 -8.51
C PRO A 117 -2.94 -3.86 -9.30
N CYS A 118 -2.09 -4.71 -8.73
CA CYS A 118 -1.85 -6.07 -9.18
C CYS A 118 -2.70 -7.01 -8.32
N GLN A 119 -3.44 -7.91 -8.93
CA GLN A 119 -4.47 -8.70 -8.28
C GLN A 119 -4.20 -10.19 -8.45
N LEU A 120 -4.42 -10.96 -7.39
CA LEU A 120 -4.38 -12.41 -7.42
C LEU A 120 -5.80 -12.96 -7.40
N TYR A 121 -6.14 -13.71 -8.44
CA TYR A 121 -7.42 -14.42 -8.59
C TYR A 121 -7.25 -15.92 -8.42
N VAL A 122 -8.29 -16.55 -7.90
CA VAL A 122 -8.35 -17.99 -7.73
C VAL A 122 -9.66 -18.52 -8.26
N LEU A 123 -9.57 -19.42 -9.22
CA LEU A 123 -10.73 -20.11 -9.80
C LEU A 123 -10.63 -21.62 -9.51
N ASP A 124 -11.76 -22.22 -9.26
CA ASP A 124 -11.89 -23.67 -9.27
C ASP A 124 -11.76 -24.18 -10.71
N GLN A 125 -10.82 -25.07 -10.98
CA GLN A 125 -10.47 -25.49 -12.35
C GLN A 125 -11.58 -26.29 -13.02
N ASP A 126 -12.35 -27.05 -12.25
CA ASP A 126 -13.41 -27.91 -12.79
C ASP A 126 -14.65 -27.08 -13.18
N THR A 127 -14.96 -26.05 -12.42
CA THR A 127 -16.17 -25.25 -12.61
C THR A 127 -15.93 -23.89 -13.28
N GLY A 128 -14.68 -23.40 -13.28
CA GLY A 128 -14.30 -22.07 -13.75
C GLY A 128 -14.83 -20.93 -12.89
N LYS A 129 -15.36 -21.23 -11.70
CA LYS A 129 -15.91 -20.21 -10.80
C LYS A 129 -14.85 -19.69 -9.83
N LEU A 130 -15.04 -18.46 -9.38
CA LEU A 130 -14.23 -17.86 -8.32
C LEU A 130 -14.28 -18.73 -7.05
N ALA A 131 -13.11 -19.00 -6.48
CA ALA A 131 -12.93 -19.88 -5.32
C ALA A 131 -12.03 -19.22 -4.25
N TRP A 132 -11.92 -17.90 -4.25
CA TRP A 132 -11.00 -17.16 -3.38
C TRP A 132 -11.34 -17.31 -1.90
N GLU A 133 -12.65 -17.35 -1.52
CA GLU A 133 -13.05 -17.48 -0.10
C GLU A 133 -12.60 -18.80 0.52
N GLU A 134 -12.62 -19.88 -0.25
CA GLU A 134 -12.19 -21.19 0.19
C GLU A 134 -10.66 -21.28 0.24
N PHE A 135 -10.01 -20.81 -0.82
CA PHE A 135 -8.57 -20.78 -0.94
C PHE A 135 -7.91 -19.95 0.16
N SER A 136 -8.43 -18.75 0.46
CA SER A 136 -7.88 -17.85 1.46
C SER A 136 -7.89 -18.43 2.87
N LYS A 137 -8.83 -19.34 3.19
CA LYS A 137 -8.86 -20.04 4.48
C LYS A 137 -7.66 -20.96 4.68
N GLU A 138 -7.05 -21.44 3.60
CA GLU A 138 -5.88 -22.34 3.65
C GLU A 138 -4.55 -21.57 3.47
N VAL A 139 -4.58 -20.26 3.25
CA VAL A 139 -3.38 -19.41 3.18
C VAL A 139 -2.85 -19.14 4.58
N GLU A 140 -1.53 -19.31 4.76
CA GLU A 140 -0.77 -18.92 5.96
C GLU A 140 -0.28 -17.49 5.85
N SER A 141 0.30 -17.12 4.69
CA SER A 141 0.77 -15.77 4.38
C SER A 141 0.84 -15.54 2.88
N CYS A 142 0.72 -14.28 2.50
CA CYS A 142 0.91 -13.83 1.13
C CYS A 142 1.90 -12.66 1.13
N ARG A 143 2.79 -12.62 0.12
CA ARG A 143 3.84 -11.62 0.01
C ARG A 143 4.04 -11.23 -1.45
N VAL A 144 4.26 -9.94 -1.68
CA VAL A 144 4.64 -9.39 -2.98
C VAL A 144 6.03 -8.76 -2.88
N ASP A 145 6.92 -9.15 -3.77
CA ASP A 145 8.24 -8.55 -3.94
C ASP A 145 8.31 -7.95 -5.34
N THR A 146 8.77 -6.72 -5.46
CA THR A 146 9.06 -6.09 -6.73
C THR A 146 10.57 -6.01 -6.93
N LYS A 147 11.03 -6.37 -8.11
CA LYS A 147 12.45 -6.34 -8.48
C LYS A 147 12.58 -5.53 -9.76
N PRO A 148 13.21 -4.34 -9.71
CA PRO A 148 13.59 -3.65 -10.92
C PRO A 148 14.50 -4.54 -11.77
N ALA A 149 14.25 -4.59 -13.07
CA ALA A 149 15.03 -5.43 -13.99
C ALA A 149 16.51 -5.00 -14.08
N ASP A 150 16.79 -3.72 -13.80
CA ASP A 150 18.16 -3.17 -13.73
C ASP A 150 18.87 -3.44 -12.40
N GLY A 151 18.19 -4.05 -11.43
CA GLY A 151 18.74 -4.38 -10.12
C GLY A 151 18.92 -3.21 -9.16
N SER A 152 18.50 -2.00 -9.53
CA SER A 152 18.84 -0.75 -8.84
C SER A 152 18.04 -0.47 -7.57
N ARG A 153 16.85 -1.02 -7.39
CA ARG A 153 16.04 -0.86 -6.17
C ARG A 153 15.22 -2.09 -5.85
N LYS A 154 15.44 -2.68 -4.67
CA LYS A 154 14.43 -3.52 -4.03
C LYS A 154 13.30 -2.60 -3.57
N MET A 155 12.13 -2.71 -4.17
CA MET A 155 10.96 -2.18 -3.52
C MET A 155 10.61 -3.03 -2.31
N GLU A 156 10.14 -2.36 -1.26
CA GLU A 156 9.85 -2.99 0.01
C GLU A 156 8.70 -3.99 -0.14
N TYR A 157 8.73 -4.99 0.71
CA TYR A 157 7.70 -5.97 0.96
C TYR A 157 6.35 -5.29 1.17
N ILE A 158 5.38 -5.62 0.34
CA ILE A 158 3.99 -5.21 0.50
C ILE A 158 3.19 -6.45 0.93
N GLU A 159 2.50 -6.36 2.06
CA GLU A 159 1.56 -7.38 2.49
C GLU A 159 0.25 -7.17 1.72
N PRO A 160 -0.10 -8.06 0.77
CA PRO A 160 -1.32 -7.88 0.00
C PRO A 160 -2.54 -8.09 0.90
N MET A 161 -3.55 -7.26 0.69
CA MET A 161 -4.78 -7.26 1.47
C MET A 161 -5.99 -7.54 0.58
N TYR A 162 -7.06 -8.03 1.19
CA TYR A 162 -8.37 -7.97 0.57
C TYR A 162 -8.77 -6.50 0.39
N ASN A 163 -9.17 -6.12 -0.81
CA ASN A 163 -9.60 -4.77 -1.14
C ASN A 163 -11.08 -4.79 -1.60
N GLU A 164 -11.93 -4.06 -0.91
CA GLU A 164 -13.37 -3.97 -1.24
C GLU A 164 -13.63 -3.41 -2.64
N SER A 165 -12.69 -2.64 -3.21
CA SER A 165 -12.76 -2.16 -4.59
C SER A 165 -12.58 -3.29 -5.62
N PHE A 166 -12.02 -4.42 -5.20
CA PHE A 166 -11.80 -5.60 -6.05
C PHE A 166 -12.36 -6.86 -5.35
N PRO A 167 -13.68 -6.94 -5.14
CA PRO A 167 -14.31 -7.96 -4.30
C PRO A 167 -14.16 -9.39 -4.82
N ASN A 168 -13.76 -9.55 -6.08
CA ASN A 168 -13.57 -10.85 -6.73
C ASN A 168 -12.11 -11.34 -6.65
N ALA A 169 -11.16 -10.50 -6.26
CA ALA A 169 -9.76 -10.86 -6.05
C ALA A 169 -9.55 -11.50 -4.68
N ALA A 170 -8.69 -12.51 -4.60
CA ALA A 170 -8.27 -13.08 -3.33
C ALA A 170 -7.41 -12.09 -2.54
N TYR A 171 -6.49 -11.43 -3.25
CA TYR A 171 -5.58 -10.41 -2.71
C TYR A 171 -5.28 -9.35 -3.76
N THR A 172 -5.06 -8.12 -3.30
CA THR A 172 -4.64 -6.98 -4.12
C THR A 172 -3.41 -6.34 -3.52
N SER A 173 -2.49 -5.91 -4.35
CA SER A 173 -1.33 -5.13 -3.95
C SER A 173 -1.15 -3.98 -4.91
N ASP A 174 -1.05 -2.77 -4.39
CA ASP A 174 -0.71 -1.60 -5.17
C ASP A 174 0.80 -1.62 -5.47
N ILE A 175 1.14 -1.67 -6.74
CA ILE A 175 2.52 -1.64 -7.19
C ILE A 175 2.86 -0.18 -7.46
N TYR A 176 3.61 0.41 -6.55
CA TYR A 176 4.09 1.77 -6.66
C TYR A 176 5.26 1.85 -7.63
N PHE A 177 5.23 2.84 -8.49
CA PHE A 177 6.34 3.18 -9.38
C PHE A 177 6.58 4.69 -9.33
N THR A 178 7.85 5.02 -9.26
CA THR A 178 8.33 6.39 -9.24
C THR A 178 8.58 6.90 -10.65
N SER A 179 8.86 8.17 -10.78
CA SER A 179 9.11 8.88 -12.04
C SER A 179 10.22 8.31 -12.94
N GLU A 180 10.82 7.18 -12.58
CA GLU A 180 11.82 6.52 -13.41
C GLU A 180 11.17 5.47 -14.31
N SER A 181 11.35 5.60 -15.64
CA SER A 181 10.97 4.56 -16.59
C SER A 181 11.74 3.28 -16.31
N GLY A 182 11.13 2.15 -16.55
CA GLY A 182 11.80 0.87 -16.34
C GLY A 182 10.86 -0.31 -16.29
N THR A 183 11.46 -1.47 -16.17
CA THR A 183 10.73 -2.73 -16.07
C THR A 183 10.91 -3.29 -14.66
N ASN A 184 9.82 -3.71 -14.05
CA ASN A 184 9.79 -4.34 -12.73
C ASN A 184 9.22 -5.75 -12.84
N ASP A 185 9.95 -6.73 -12.34
CA ASP A 185 9.40 -8.06 -12.11
C ASP A 185 8.68 -8.08 -10.77
N ILE A 186 7.41 -8.46 -10.77
CA ILE A 186 6.54 -8.54 -9.60
C ILE A 186 6.38 -10.01 -9.27
N VAL A 187 6.81 -10.41 -8.07
CA VAL A 187 6.77 -11.80 -7.61
C VAL A 187 5.85 -11.93 -6.41
N TRP A 188 4.79 -12.70 -6.59
CA TRP A 188 3.89 -13.09 -5.51
C TRP A 188 4.31 -14.42 -4.91
N THR A 189 4.36 -14.49 -3.59
CA THR A 189 4.65 -15.72 -2.87
C THR A 189 3.51 -15.99 -1.89
N VAL A 190 2.73 -17.03 -2.14
CA VAL A 190 1.64 -17.48 -1.26
C VAL A 190 2.09 -18.73 -0.54
N LYS A 191 2.11 -18.68 0.78
CA LYS A 191 2.45 -19.81 1.64
C LYS A 191 1.16 -20.41 2.20
N MET A 192 0.98 -21.71 2.00
CA MET A 192 -0.20 -22.44 2.42
C MET A 192 0.00 -23.07 3.81
N LYS A 193 -1.07 -23.28 4.57
CA LYS A 193 -1.04 -23.93 5.90
C LYS A 193 -0.47 -25.35 5.88
N ASN A 194 -0.58 -26.05 4.75
CA ASN A 194 0.06 -27.36 4.53
C ASN A 194 1.56 -27.25 4.26
N SER A 195 2.14 -26.05 4.34
CA SER A 195 3.53 -25.70 4.02
C SER A 195 3.89 -25.71 2.54
N ASP A 196 2.94 -25.88 1.63
CA ASP A 196 3.16 -25.67 0.21
C ASP A 196 3.40 -24.18 -0.06
N THR A 197 4.16 -23.90 -1.13
CA THR A 197 4.47 -22.53 -1.54
C THR A 197 4.09 -22.38 -3.01
N ILE A 198 3.33 -21.34 -3.32
CA ILE A 198 2.96 -20.94 -4.68
C ILE A 198 3.72 -19.66 -5.00
N SER A 199 4.49 -19.66 -6.07
CA SER A 199 5.23 -18.51 -6.57
C SER A 199 4.75 -18.17 -7.98
N LEU A 200 4.24 -16.95 -8.15
CA LEU A 200 3.75 -16.41 -9.41
C LEU A 200 4.54 -15.15 -9.75
N SER A 201 4.73 -14.89 -11.03
CA SER A 201 5.43 -13.69 -11.47
C SER A 201 4.74 -13.04 -12.66
N THR A 202 4.73 -11.71 -12.65
CA THR A 202 4.31 -10.87 -13.77
C THR A 202 5.29 -9.72 -13.95
N ARG A 203 5.25 -9.04 -15.07
CA ARG A 203 6.15 -7.95 -15.41
C ARG A 203 5.36 -6.69 -15.72
N LEU A 204 5.78 -5.57 -15.12
CA LEU A 204 5.26 -4.24 -15.39
C LEU A 204 6.37 -3.37 -15.99
N THR A 205 6.15 -2.89 -17.21
CA THR A 205 7.02 -1.90 -17.86
C THR A 205 6.33 -0.54 -17.81
N ILE A 206 7.04 0.47 -17.33
CA ILE A 206 6.59 1.86 -17.33
C ILE A 206 7.37 2.62 -18.38
N GLU A 207 6.65 3.15 -19.36
CA GLU A 207 7.18 4.06 -20.38
C GLU A 207 6.86 5.49 -19.97
N LYS A 208 7.87 6.36 -19.99
CA LYS A 208 7.66 7.79 -19.76
C LYS A 208 7.10 8.45 -21.00
N LEU A 209 6.06 9.24 -20.82
CA LEU A 209 5.62 10.20 -21.81
C LEU A 209 6.51 11.44 -21.67
N PRO A 210 7.22 11.86 -22.73
CA PRO A 210 7.97 13.09 -22.71
C PRO A 210 7.01 14.26 -22.46
N ALA A 211 7.33 15.08 -21.47
CA ALA A 211 6.57 16.27 -21.18
C ALA A 211 6.88 17.37 -22.19
N VAL A 212 5.89 18.23 -22.43
CA VAL A 212 6.09 19.52 -23.13
C VAL A 212 6.16 20.63 -22.08
N THR A 213 7.17 21.45 -22.15
CA THR A 213 7.41 22.51 -21.17
C THR A 213 7.40 23.88 -21.84
N TYR A 214 6.70 24.82 -21.23
CA TYR A 214 6.62 26.20 -21.65
C TYR A 214 7.14 27.11 -20.54
N HIS A 215 8.06 28.02 -20.89
CA HIS A 215 8.60 29.02 -20.00
C HIS A 215 8.23 30.42 -20.49
N ALA A 216 7.94 31.33 -19.58
CA ALA A 216 7.63 32.71 -19.91
C ALA A 216 8.76 33.44 -20.67
N GLU A 217 9.99 32.95 -20.58
CA GLU A 217 11.13 33.49 -21.29
C GLU A 217 11.06 33.23 -22.81
N ASP A 218 10.43 32.14 -23.21
CA ASP A 218 10.37 31.64 -24.59
C ASP A 218 8.96 31.68 -25.19
N THR A 219 7.94 31.93 -24.39
CA THR A 219 6.54 31.86 -24.80
C THR A 219 5.73 33.01 -24.23
N SER A 220 4.96 33.73 -25.07
CA SER A 220 4.06 34.77 -24.61
C SER A 220 2.97 34.21 -23.70
N MET A 221 2.96 34.65 -22.46
CA MET A 221 1.96 34.36 -21.45
C MET A 221 1.91 35.44 -20.35
N GLU A 222 2.13 36.71 -20.74
CA GLU A 222 2.17 37.84 -19.81
C GLU A 222 0.78 38.43 -19.53
N THR A 223 -0.23 38.06 -20.32
CA THR A 223 -1.62 38.50 -20.16
C THR A 223 -2.57 37.30 -20.09
N THR A 224 -3.79 37.54 -19.63
CA THR A 224 -4.86 36.50 -19.57
C THR A 224 -5.15 35.95 -20.96
N GLU A 225 -5.24 36.84 -21.97
CA GLU A 225 -5.52 36.48 -23.36
C GLU A 225 -4.38 35.64 -23.95
N GLU A 226 -3.13 36.03 -23.75
CA GLU A 226 -1.96 35.27 -24.23
C GLU A 226 -1.90 33.87 -23.58
N LEU A 227 -2.11 33.81 -22.28
CA LEU A 227 -2.12 32.51 -21.59
C LEU A 227 -3.27 31.62 -22.11
N GLN A 228 -4.50 32.13 -22.28
CA GLN A 228 -5.62 31.35 -22.79
C GLN A 228 -5.40 30.92 -24.24
N GLU A 229 -4.81 31.81 -25.11
CA GLU A 229 -4.44 31.44 -26.49
C GLU A 229 -3.40 30.33 -26.52
N LEU A 230 -2.43 30.35 -25.61
CA LEU A 230 -1.45 29.27 -25.46
C LEU A 230 -2.13 27.95 -25.04
N LEU A 231 -3.00 27.98 -24.04
CA LEU A 231 -3.74 26.78 -23.58
C LEU A 231 -4.61 26.21 -24.70
N ASP A 232 -5.30 27.05 -25.46
CA ASP A 232 -6.11 26.64 -26.61
C ASP A 232 -5.26 26.04 -27.76
N SER A 233 -4.00 26.50 -27.93
CA SER A 233 -3.05 25.91 -28.87
C SER A 233 -2.58 24.54 -28.38
N ILE A 234 -2.24 24.42 -27.11
CA ILE A 234 -1.84 23.17 -26.49
C ILE A 234 -2.94 22.08 -26.66
N ASP A 235 -4.18 22.44 -26.40
CA ASP A 235 -5.32 21.53 -26.56
C ASP A 235 -5.50 21.01 -28.01
N LYS A 236 -5.05 21.77 -28.99
CA LYS A 236 -5.13 21.41 -30.42
C LYS A 236 -3.90 20.63 -30.91
N GLU A 237 -2.73 20.94 -30.42
CA GLU A 237 -1.44 20.52 -30.99
C GLU A 237 -0.76 19.40 -30.17
N VAL A 238 -0.98 19.38 -28.87
CA VAL A 238 -0.40 18.40 -27.96
C VAL A 238 -1.37 17.22 -27.78
N SER A 239 -0.89 16.00 -27.93
CA SER A 239 -1.72 14.80 -27.74
C SER A 239 -2.25 14.71 -26.31
N SER A 240 -3.53 14.35 -26.17
CA SER A 240 -4.13 14.04 -24.87
C SER A 240 -3.30 13.00 -24.14
N GLY A 241 -3.07 13.18 -22.84
CA GLY A 241 -2.20 12.34 -22.02
C GLY A 241 -0.72 12.73 -22.00
N THR A 242 -0.26 13.63 -22.90
CA THR A 242 1.08 14.24 -22.80
C THR A 242 1.08 15.21 -21.62
N PRO A 243 2.04 15.10 -20.68
CA PRO A 243 2.16 16.06 -19.60
C PRO A 243 2.61 17.43 -20.12
N VAL A 244 2.03 18.48 -19.59
CA VAL A 244 2.35 19.86 -19.94
C VAL A 244 2.77 20.62 -18.68
N TYR A 245 3.96 21.19 -18.70
CA TYR A 245 4.46 22.03 -17.62
C TYR A 245 4.50 23.49 -18.06
N LEU A 246 3.89 24.35 -17.25
CA LEU A 246 3.89 25.78 -17.43
C LEU A 246 4.65 26.46 -16.28
N TYR A 247 5.67 27.22 -16.60
CA TYR A 247 6.37 28.07 -15.66
C TYR A 247 5.93 29.52 -15.93
N LEU A 248 4.95 29.97 -15.15
CA LEU A 248 4.28 31.25 -15.35
C LEU A 248 5.11 32.42 -14.87
N PRO A 249 5.03 33.61 -15.53
CA PRO A 249 5.68 34.80 -15.06
C PRO A 249 5.03 35.39 -13.80
N ALA A 250 5.73 36.27 -13.10
CA ALA A 250 5.20 37.00 -11.95
C ALA A 250 4.33 38.19 -12.43
N VAL A 251 3.12 37.87 -12.90
CA VAL A 251 2.13 38.85 -13.41
C VAL A 251 0.77 38.55 -12.84
N THR A 252 -0.16 39.51 -12.98
CA THR A 252 -1.56 39.34 -12.61
C THR A 252 -2.38 38.99 -13.84
N TYR A 253 -3.05 37.86 -13.83
CA TYR A 253 -4.02 37.43 -14.81
C TYR A 253 -5.41 37.89 -14.38
N ASP A 254 -5.99 38.81 -15.13
CA ASP A 254 -7.27 39.44 -14.86
C ASP A 254 -8.35 38.79 -15.74
N GLY A 255 -9.12 37.87 -15.18
CA GLY A 255 -10.16 37.13 -15.87
C GLY A 255 -10.05 35.60 -15.70
N ASP A 256 -11.06 34.91 -16.21
CA ASP A 256 -11.18 33.46 -16.08
C ASP A 256 -10.22 32.74 -17.04
N ILE A 257 -9.60 31.70 -16.56
CA ILE A 257 -8.70 30.82 -17.32
C ILE A 257 -9.20 29.37 -17.24
N THR A 258 -9.15 28.68 -18.38
CA THR A 258 -9.53 27.26 -18.45
C THR A 258 -8.37 26.41 -18.96
N PHE A 259 -7.99 25.43 -18.15
CA PHE A 259 -7.04 24.37 -18.50
C PHE A 259 -7.82 23.17 -19.05
N GLY A 260 -7.44 22.69 -20.24
CA GLY A 260 -8.07 21.58 -20.94
C GLY A 260 -7.68 20.20 -20.42
N ASP A 261 -7.87 19.18 -21.26
CA ASP A 261 -7.75 17.77 -20.90
C ASP A 261 -6.30 17.24 -21.02
N HIS A 262 -5.40 17.76 -20.18
CA HIS A 262 -4.02 17.31 -20.08
C HIS A 262 -3.64 17.04 -18.61
N THR A 263 -2.52 16.35 -18.42
CA THR A 263 -1.84 16.33 -17.14
C THR A 263 -1.02 17.62 -17.04
N TRP A 264 -1.35 18.46 -16.07
CA TRP A 264 -0.79 19.79 -15.93
C TRP A 264 0.19 19.89 -14.74
N GLY A 265 1.36 20.50 -14.96
CA GLY A 265 2.18 21.11 -13.92
C GLY A 265 2.17 22.62 -14.09
N ILE A 266 1.60 23.36 -13.15
CA ILE A 266 1.39 24.80 -13.24
C ILE A 266 2.17 25.47 -12.11
N HIS A 267 3.28 26.08 -12.45
CA HIS A 267 4.22 26.65 -11.48
C HIS A 267 4.23 28.16 -11.60
N GLY A 268 3.82 28.83 -10.53
CA GLY A 268 3.97 30.27 -10.39
C GLY A 268 5.40 30.67 -10.02
N CYS A 269 5.69 31.92 -10.08
CA CYS A 269 6.95 32.47 -9.60
C CYS A 269 6.75 33.78 -8.85
N THR A 270 7.79 34.14 -8.08
CA THR A 270 7.88 35.41 -7.37
C THR A 270 9.09 36.17 -7.90
N ASN A 271 8.90 37.45 -8.23
CA ASN A 271 9.98 38.35 -8.69
C ASN A 271 9.90 39.70 -7.93
N GLY A 272 10.68 39.80 -6.86
CA GLY A 272 10.60 40.94 -5.93
C GLY A 272 9.28 40.93 -5.19
N ASP A 273 8.51 42.04 -5.36
CA ASP A 273 7.15 42.15 -4.75
C ASP A 273 6.03 41.62 -5.68
N ALA A 274 6.36 41.23 -6.92
CA ALA A 274 5.43 40.65 -7.87
C ALA A 274 5.41 39.12 -7.74
N GLU A 275 4.24 38.56 -7.89
CA GLU A 275 4.01 37.09 -7.87
C GLU A 275 2.98 36.72 -8.95
N THR A 276 2.97 35.47 -9.38
CA THR A 276 1.94 34.96 -10.28
C THR A 276 0.60 35.02 -9.57
N THR A 277 -0.32 35.83 -10.05
CA THR A 277 -1.62 36.07 -9.39
C THR A 277 -2.76 35.86 -10.39
N PHE A 278 -3.79 35.14 -9.99
CA PHE A 278 -5.05 35.04 -10.71
C PHE A 278 -6.13 35.80 -9.96
N THR A 279 -6.88 36.68 -10.65
CA THR A 279 -8.03 37.42 -10.09
C THR A 279 -9.37 36.93 -10.61
N GLY A 280 -9.38 36.08 -11.65
CA GLY A 280 -10.52 35.35 -12.15
C GLY A 280 -10.51 33.87 -11.74
N THR A 281 -11.57 33.15 -12.12
CA THR A 281 -11.68 31.70 -11.86
C THR A 281 -10.69 30.92 -12.72
N VAL A 282 -9.90 30.05 -12.06
CA VAL A 282 -9.09 29.04 -12.75
C VAL A 282 -9.88 27.73 -12.77
N SER A 283 -10.27 27.28 -13.96
CA SER A 283 -11.01 26.02 -14.15
C SER A 283 -10.11 24.92 -14.68
N LEU A 284 -10.09 23.78 -13.98
CA LEU A 284 -9.40 22.57 -14.40
C LEU A 284 -10.43 21.58 -14.98
N LYS A 285 -10.44 21.44 -16.31
CA LYS A 285 -11.45 20.61 -17.03
C LYS A 285 -11.02 19.17 -17.28
N GLY A 286 -9.88 18.75 -16.78
CA GLY A 286 -9.33 17.42 -17.03
C GLY A 286 -10.37 16.30 -16.93
N LEU A 287 -10.35 15.40 -17.89
CA LEU A 287 -11.17 14.21 -17.99
C LEU A 287 -10.27 12.95 -17.99
N ASN A 288 -10.83 11.80 -17.71
CA ASN A 288 -10.18 10.49 -17.91
C ASN A 288 -8.90 10.22 -17.11
N GLY A 289 -8.82 10.68 -15.86
CA GLY A 289 -7.69 10.37 -14.98
C GLY A 289 -6.49 11.31 -15.11
N ASN A 290 -6.65 12.41 -15.82
CA ASN A 290 -5.66 13.49 -15.85
C ASN A 290 -5.56 14.16 -14.48
N TYR A 291 -4.38 14.69 -14.20
CA TYR A 291 -4.01 15.29 -12.93
C TYR A 291 -3.45 16.69 -13.15
N ALA A 292 -3.71 17.60 -12.21
CA ALA A 292 -3.10 18.93 -12.22
C ALA A 292 -2.32 19.14 -10.92
N ASP A 293 -1.05 19.54 -11.05
CA ASP A 293 -0.20 20.00 -9.95
C ASP A 293 0.04 21.50 -10.06
N ILE A 294 -0.38 22.23 -9.03
CA ILE A 294 -0.36 23.69 -8.98
C ILE A 294 0.53 24.10 -7.82
N SER A 295 1.48 24.99 -8.05
CA SER A 295 2.36 25.45 -6.99
C SER A 295 2.75 26.93 -7.09
N GLY A 296 2.91 27.60 -5.93
CA GLY A 296 3.48 28.93 -5.83
C GLY A 296 2.62 30.02 -6.48
N ILE A 297 1.31 29.92 -6.43
CA ILE A 297 0.37 30.84 -7.09
C ILE A 297 -0.53 31.53 -6.07
N ARG A 298 -0.77 32.81 -6.27
CA ARG A 298 -1.74 33.62 -5.56
C ARG A 298 -3.07 33.67 -6.31
N PHE A 299 -4.15 33.38 -5.60
CA PHE A 299 -5.53 33.55 -6.07
C PHE A 299 -6.18 34.64 -5.22
N GLU A 300 -6.47 35.81 -5.84
CA GLU A 300 -7.01 36.99 -5.17
C GLU A 300 -8.36 37.37 -5.81
N GLY A 301 -9.45 37.20 -5.10
CA GLY A 301 -10.78 37.45 -5.60
C GLY A 301 -11.57 38.46 -4.77
N SER A 302 -12.78 38.76 -5.21
CA SER A 302 -13.77 39.51 -4.43
C SER A 302 -15.12 38.82 -4.41
N SER A 303 -15.27 37.77 -5.23
CA SER A 303 -16.46 36.94 -5.35
C SER A 303 -16.16 35.73 -6.28
N GLY A 304 -17.10 34.79 -6.41
CA GLY A 304 -16.96 33.64 -7.31
C GLY A 304 -16.07 32.54 -6.74
N THR A 305 -15.46 31.76 -7.63
CA THR A 305 -14.61 30.62 -7.27
C THR A 305 -13.17 30.90 -7.71
N GLY A 306 -12.20 30.67 -6.85
CA GLY A 306 -10.78 30.82 -7.17
C GLY A 306 -10.30 29.67 -8.07
N LEU A 307 -10.25 28.46 -7.52
CA LEU A 307 -9.88 27.23 -8.22
C LEU A 307 -11.10 26.31 -8.33
N ASP A 308 -11.56 26.03 -9.55
CA ASP A 308 -12.74 25.23 -9.87
C ASP A 308 -12.29 23.92 -10.55
N ALA A 309 -12.27 22.81 -9.79
CA ALA A 309 -11.68 21.57 -10.26
C ALA A 309 -12.72 20.51 -10.60
N TYR A 310 -12.67 20.02 -11.82
CA TYR A 310 -13.42 18.89 -12.37
C TYR A 310 -12.57 17.63 -12.52
N CYS A 311 -11.30 17.70 -12.16
CA CYS A 311 -10.37 16.58 -12.18
C CYS A 311 -9.65 16.47 -10.84
N PHE A 312 -8.80 15.47 -10.74
CA PHE A 312 -7.89 15.35 -9.60
C PHE A 312 -6.81 16.42 -9.68
N ALA A 313 -6.56 17.15 -8.59
CA ALA A 313 -5.54 18.16 -8.52
C ALA A 313 -4.86 18.23 -7.15
N SER A 314 -3.66 18.81 -7.13
CA SER A 314 -2.93 19.21 -5.94
C SER A 314 -2.58 20.69 -6.05
N ALA A 315 -2.73 21.43 -4.96
CA ALA A 315 -2.29 22.82 -4.84
C ALA A 315 -1.35 22.92 -3.65
N SER A 316 -0.13 23.34 -3.88
CA SER A 316 0.90 23.50 -2.85
C SER A 316 1.51 24.90 -2.86
N GLU A 317 1.85 25.41 -1.68
CA GLU A 317 2.46 26.75 -1.55
C GLU A 317 1.62 27.85 -2.23
N CYS A 318 0.29 27.70 -2.23
CA CYS A 318 -0.64 28.65 -2.84
C CYS A 318 -1.30 29.53 -1.78
N SER A 319 -1.77 30.71 -2.20
CA SER A 319 -2.58 31.58 -1.34
C SER A 319 -3.92 31.90 -1.99
N PHE A 320 -4.98 31.84 -1.20
CA PHE A 320 -6.37 32.08 -1.64
C PHE A 320 -7.01 33.13 -0.75
N GLU A 321 -7.41 34.26 -1.31
CA GLU A 321 -7.93 35.40 -0.54
C GLU A 321 -9.19 36.00 -1.18
N GLY A 322 -10.24 36.23 -0.38
CA GLY A 322 -11.40 37.05 -0.73
C GLY A 322 -12.47 36.38 -1.62
N TRP A 323 -12.46 35.08 -1.79
CA TRP A 323 -13.38 34.34 -2.67
C TRP A 323 -14.70 33.97 -1.98
N ASP A 324 -15.79 33.77 -2.77
CA ASP A 324 -16.97 33.09 -2.27
C ASP A 324 -16.65 31.61 -1.99
N ILE A 325 -15.87 30.96 -2.87
CA ILE A 325 -15.29 29.63 -2.67
C ILE A 325 -13.84 29.67 -3.16
N ALA A 326 -12.88 29.51 -2.29
CA ALA A 326 -11.49 29.58 -2.71
C ALA A 326 -11.08 28.38 -3.56
N VAL A 327 -11.35 27.16 -3.09
CA VAL A 327 -11.12 25.91 -3.84
C VAL A 327 -12.39 25.07 -3.84
N TYR A 328 -12.86 24.72 -5.02
CA TYR A 328 -14.06 23.92 -5.19
C TYR A 328 -13.77 22.59 -5.89
N SER A 329 -13.88 21.52 -5.15
CA SER A 329 -13.84 20.14 -5.65
C SER A 329 -15.26 19.67 -5.91
N HIS A 330 -15.68 19.58 -7.18
CA HIS A 330 -17.05 19.15 -7.50
C HIS A 330 -17.13 18.23 -8.72
N SER A 331 -18.27 17.58 -8.88
CA SER A 331 -18.54 16.59 -9.94
C SER A 331 -17.59 15.40 -9.89
N GLY A 332 -16.53 15.37 -10.66
CA GLY A 332 -15.47 14.35 -10.67
C GLY A 332 -14.13 14.87 -10.15
N GLY A 333 -14.12 16.07 -9.53
CA GLY A 333 -12.91 16.71 -9.09
C GLY A 333 -12.56 16.41 -7.63
N TRP A 334 -11.28 16.48 -7.35
CA TRP A 334 -10.72 16.41 -6.01
C TRP A 334 -9.42 17.22 -5.94
N VAL A 335 -9.34 18.16 -5.02
CA VAL A 335 -8.13 18.96 -4.81
C VAL A 335 -7.54 18.72 -3.45
N ASN A 336 -6.32 18.21 -3.41
CA ASN A 336 -5.48 18.21 -2.22
C ASN A 336 -4.80 19.57 -2.08
N THR A 337 -4.66 20.08 -0.86
CA THR A 337 -3.94 21.31 -0.58
C THR A 337 -2.91 21.10 0.51
N THR A 338 -1.69 21.58 0.28
CA THR A 338 -0.61 21.50 1.27
C THR A 338 0.14 22.84 1.34
N ASP A 339 0.63 23.20 2.53
CA ASP A 339 1.45 24.39 2.74
C ASP A 339 0.83 25.69 2.17
N SER A 340 -0.52 25.75 2.13
CA SER A 340 -1.28 26.81 1.47
C SER A 340 -2.07 27.64 2.48
N THR A 341 -2.42 28.88 2.10
CA THR A 341 -3.15 29.81 2.97
C THR A 341 -4.52 30.17 2.39
N PHE A 342 -5.51 30.25 3.26
CA PHE A 342 -6.90 30.58 2.94
C PHE A 342 -7.35 31.72 3.84
N THR A 343 -7.48 32.93 3.28
CA THR A 343 -7.72 34.16 4.06
C THR A 343 -9.00 34.85 3.59
N ASP A 344 -9.87 35.21 4.55
CA ASP A 344 -11.07 36.03 4.32
C ASP A 344 -12.02 35.52 3.21
N ASN A 345 -12.07 34.20 2.96
CA ASN A 345 -13.00 33.60 2.00
C ASN A 345 -14.36 33.33 2.68
N LYS A 346 -15.46 33.32 1.94
CA LYS A 346 -16.72 32.80 2.51
C LYS A 346 -16.61 31.30 2.77
N ILE A 347 -15.99 30.53 1.84
CA ILE A 347 -15.63 29.12 2.02
C ILE A 347 -14.20 28.93 1.52
N GLY A 348 -13.31 28.38 2.36
CA GLY A 348 -11.95 28.06 1.98
C GLY A 348 -11.87 26.85 1.07
N LEU A 349 -12.09 25.64 1.61
CA LEU A 349 -12.18 24.40 0.83
C LEU A 349 -13.62 23.91 0.78
N LYS A 350 -14.13 23.63 -0.42
CA LYS A 350 -15.44 23.03 -0.60
C LYS A 350 -15.37 21.70 -1.34
N PHE A 351 -15.99 20.67 -0.75
CA PHE A 351 -16.14 19.34 -1.34
C PHE A 351 -17.62 19.07 -1.64
N ASP A 352 -17.95 18.93 -2.92
CA ASP A 352 -19.24 18.45 -3.43
C ASP A 352 -18.96 17.56 -4.65
N THR A 353 -18.28 16.44 -4.40
CA THR A 353 -17.76 15.57 -5.44
C THR A 353 -18.34 14.18 -5.35
N THR A 354 -18.41 13.51 -6.49
CA THR A 354 -18.77 12.08 -6.62
C THR A 354 -17.54 11.19 -6.75
N MET A 355 -16.36 11.80 -6.78
CA MET A 355 -15.10 11.06 -6.87
C MET A 355 -14.71 10.48 -5.52
N SER A 356 -14.46 9.16 -5.48
CA SER A 356 -13.80 8.51 -4.36
C SER A 356 -12.32 8.42 -4.67
N TYR A 357 -11.49 8.98 -3.80
CA TYR A 357 -10.05 8.89 -3.93
C TYR A 357 -9.53 7.80 -2.98
N GLY A 358 -8.94 6.74 -3.55
CA GLY A 358 -8.55 5.52 -2.83
C GLY A 358 -7.34 5.66 -1.91
N SER A 359 -6.80 6.84 -1.67
CA SER A 359 -5.75 7.10 -0.69
C SER A 359 -6.13 8.27 0.21
N SER A 360 -5.68 8.25 1.46
CA SER A 360 -5.98 9.31 2.42
C SER A 360 -5.52 10.67 1.87
N PRO A 361 -6.44 11.59 1.58
CA PRO A 361 -6.07 12.91 1.10
C PRO A 361 -5.38 13.67 2.22
N ASN A 362 -4.26 14.29 1.90
CA ASN A 362 -3.47 15.06 2.84
C ASN A 362 -3.76 16.55 2.66
N TYR A 363 -4.20 17.19 3.74
CA TYR A 363 -4.38 18.64 3.83
C TYR A 363 -3.42 19.18 4.89
N LEU A 364 -2.11 18.96 4.64
CA LEU A 364 -1.06 19.22 5.61
C LEU A 364 -0.64 20.68 5.61
N ASN A 365 -0.36 21.24 6.80
CA ASN A 365 0.28 22.54 6.99
C ASN A 365 -0.47 23.72 6.38
N ASN A 366 -1.76 23.62 6.13
CA ASN A 366 -2.54 24.73 5.62
C ASN A 366 -2.87 25.72 6.74
N THR A 367 -3.07 26.99 6.38
CA THR A 367 -3.51 28.04 7.31
C THR A 367 -4.84 28.59 6.84
N PHE A 368 -5.86 28.51 7.67
CA PHE A 368 -7.20 29.02 7.43
C PHE A 368 -7.48 30.18 8.40
N THR A 369 -7.59 31.42 7.87
CA THR A 369 -7.74 32.63 8.69
C THR A 369 -8.91 33.48 8.23
N GLY A 370 -9.82 33.81 9.17
CA GLY A 370 -10.90 34.77 8.92
C GLY A 370 -11.96 34.31 7.92
N ASN A 371 -12.03 33.03 7.57
CA ASN A 371 -13.02 32.52 6.61
C ASN A 371 -14.40 32.41 7.26
N GLY A 372 -15.49 32.55 6.50
CA GLY A 372 -16.82 32.21 6.98
C GLY A 372 -16.93 30.73 7.33
N THR A 373 -16.51 29.87 6.41
CA THR A 373 -16.31 28.43 6.66
C THR A 373 -14.96 28.02 6.09
N ALA A 374 -14.03 27.56 6.93
CA ALA A 374 -12.71 27.19 6.44
C ALA A 374 -12.77 25.93 5.56
N VAL A 375 -13.49 24.89 6.00
CA VAL A 375 -13.67 23.65 5.24
C VAL A 375 -15.15 23.24 5.24
N CYS A 376 -15.74 23.04 4.07
CA CYS A 376 -17.12 22.59 3.90
C CYS A 376 -17.17 21.27 3.11
N ILE A 377 -17.68 20.22 3.73
CA ILE A 377 -17.84 18.89 3.12
C ILE A 377 -19.34 18.63 2.94
N ASP A 378 -19.87 19.01 1.78
CA ASP A 378 -21.29 18.81 1.44
C ASP A 378 -21.56 17.38 0.97
N ASN A 379 -20.72 16.87 0.04
CA ASN A 379 -20.81 15.52 -0.51
C ASN A 379 -19.42 15.00 -0.82
N LEU A 380 -19.13 13.80 -0.33
CA LEU A 380 -17.86 13.12 -0.52
C LEU A 380 -18.09 11.62 -0.36
N PRO A 381 -17.95 10.79 -1.43
CA PRO A 381 -18.09 9.35 -1.32
C PRO A 381 -16.83 8.71 -0.71
N GLY A 382 -17.00 7.47 -0.21
CA GLY A 382 -15.90 6.70 0.36
C GLY A 382 -15.81 6.81 1.87
N ASN A 383 -14.78 6.17 2.41
CA ASN A 383 -14.51 6.10 3.85
C ASN A 383 -13.13 6.68 4.20
N GLU A 384 -12.58 7.49 3.33
CA GLU A 384 -11.26 8.10 3.51
C GLU A 384 -11.24 9.01 4.75
N VAL A 385 -10.13 9.01 5.45
CA VAL A 385 -9.87 9.94 6.55
C VAL A 385 -9.23 11.19 5.96
N ILE A 386 -9.86 12.36 6.20
CA ILE A 386 -9.29 13.65 5.82
C ILE A 386 -8.36 14.11 6.93
N ASP A 387 -7.07 14.23 6.64
CA ASP A 387 -6.03 14.57 7.62
C ASP A 387 -5.60 16.03 7.44
N PHE A 388 -5.73 16.83 8.53
CA PHE A 388 -5.30 18.22 8.63
C PHE A 388 -4.04 18.38 9.49
N ALA A 389 -3.16 17.40 9.57
CA ALA A 389 -1.97 17.47 10.37
C ALA A 389 -1.11 18.72 10.03
N GLY A 390 -0.70 19.46 11.06
CA GLY A 390 0.08 20.69 10.91
C GLY A 390 -0.72 21.91 10.47
N SER A 391 -2.01 21.76 10.13
CA SER A 391 -2.84 22.89 9.71
C SER A 391 -3.31 23.73 10.89
N THR A 392 -3.50 25.02 10.66
CA THR A 392 -3.96 25.99 11.65
C THR A 392 -5.28 26.60 11.20
N PHE A 393 -6.24 26.70 12.13
CA PHE A 393 -7.54 27.35 11.96
C PHE A 393 -7.61 28.51 12.95
N TYR A 394 -7.74 29.76 12.42
CA TYR A 394 -7.71 30.96 13.23
C TYR A 394 -8.80 31.94 12.82
N GLY A 395 -9.69 32.32 13.75
CA GLY A 395 -10.68 33.36 13.56
C GLY A 395 -11.71 33.11 12.48
N ASN A 396 -11.95 31.85 12.07
CA ASN A 396 -13.02 31.48 11.16
C ASN A 396 -14.37 31.45 11.89
N ASP A 397 -15.49 31.80 11.22
CA ASP A 397 -16.82 31.64 11.82
C ASP A 397 -17.16 30.17 12.05
N THR A 398 -16.71 29.30 11.14
CA THR A 398 -16.81 27.83 11.24
C THR A 398 -15.53 27.21 10.69
N ASP A 399 -14.83 26.44 11.51
CA ASP A 399 -13.59 25.79 11.03
C ASP A 399 -13.89 24.62 10.09
N ILE A 400 -14.76 23.69 10.46
CA ILE A 400 -15.09 22.54 9.63
C ILE A 400 -16.60 22.26 9.68
N GLU A 401 -17.27 22.38 8.55
CA GLU A 401 -18.66 21.96 8.33
C GLU A 401 -18.69 20.62 7.59
N ASN A 402 -18.99 19.53 8.29
CA ASN A 402 -18.96 18.17 7.74
C ASN A 402 -20.36 17.58 7.62
N LYS A 403 -21.07 17.87 6.51
CA LYS A 403 -22.41 17.37 6.22
C LYS A 403 -22.40 15.94 5.71
N ALA A 404 -21.33 15.52 5.06
CA ALA A 404 -21.19 14.16 4.52
C ALA A 404 -20.90 13.11 5.63
N GLY A 405 -20.47 13.54 6.83
CA GLY A 405 -20.22 12.65 7.97
C GLY A 405 -18.91 11.85 7.86
N HIS A 406 -17.96 12.33 7.07
CA HIS A 406 -16.63 11.72 6.95
C HIS A 406 -15.83 11.75 8.25
N THR A 407 -14.92 10.81 8.40
CA THR A 407 -13.91 10.85 9.46
C THR A 407 -12.86 11.92 9.14
N ILE A 408 -12.64 12.84 10.08
CA ILE A 408 -11.66 13.91 9.95
C ILE A 408 -10.62 13.74 11.05
N ASP A 409 -9.34 13.70 10.69
CA ASP A 409 -8.23 13.69 11.64
C ASP A 409 -7.72 15.12 11.83
N THR A 410 -7.99 15.65 13.02
CA THR A 410 -7.52 16.96 13.46
C THR A 410 -6.57 16.87 14.66
N ALA A 411 -6.11 15.66 15.01
CA ALA A 411 -5.32 15.42 16.22
C ALA A 411 -4.01 16.24 16.26
N LYS A 412 -3.50 16.64 15.10
CA LYS A 412 -2.28 17.46 14.96
C LYS A 412 -2.55 18.84 14.36
N ALA A 413 -3.80 19.24 14.23
CA ALA A 413 -4.19 20.59 13.81
C ALA A 413 -4.28 21.54 15.02
N THR A 414 -4.14 22.84 14.78
CA THR A 414 -4.27 23.91 15.78
C THR A 414 -5.56 24.70 15.52
N PHE A 415 -6.34 24.99 16.56
CA PHE A 415 -7.56 25.79 16.51
C PHE A 415 -7.42 26.96 17.50
N GLU A 416 -7.57 28.23 17.01
CA GLU A 416 -7.38 29.46 17.79
C GLU A 416 -8.53 30.45 17.61
#